data_8465942e104f91bd1e0b735ea519b204
#
_entry.id   8465942e104f91bd1e0b735ea519b204
#
_cell.length_a   1.000
_cell.length_b   1.000
_cell.length_c   1.000
_cell.angle_alpha   90.00
_cell.angle_beta   90.00
_cell.angle_gamma   90.00
#
_symmetry.space_group_name_H-M   'P 1'
#
loop_
_entity.id
_entity.type
_entity.pdbx_description
1 polymer ?
#
loop_
_entity_poly.entity_id
_entity_poly.type
_entity_poly.pdbx_seq_one_letter_code
_entity_poly.pdbx_strand_id
1 'polypeptide(L)'
;QDPAYSRADYPHSGGKTLKTLVFKRWVLGLCFGLLGAVTVNAQQGGDFQGNSQKSEKSSDPRNRAKIHTELGALYFQDGNMAVALDELRIALDADSSYYQAYSVRGLVYAYLKEFARADDDFQRAMSYAPNDPDVNNNYGWYLCETGKARQSISYFLTALKNPLYETPDRAYTNAGTCALRAGDQEGAERYLLQAVRLSRDGAPQARVQLAKLYFQRGVMEESRRYINEAMKMMEPASVDLLWLGLRVERKLGNKAGEGSYAALLRLRYPGSPEYAAFLQGNFE
;
A
#
# COMPACT_ATOMS: atom_id res chain seq x y z
N GLN A 1 -4.74 16.97 25.59
CA GLN A 1 -3.40 17.24 25.01
C GLN A 1 -2.94 15.90 24.43
N ASP A 2 -3.15 15.71 23.12
CA ASP A 2 -2.85 14.46 22.43
C ASP A 2 -1.38 14.43 21.98
N PRO A 3 -0.67 13.30 22.14
CA PRO A 3 0.66 13.14 21.56
C PRO A 3 0.55 12.87 20.05
N ALA A 4 1.42 13.53 19.32
CA ALA A 4 1.56 13.59 17.89
C ALA A 4 1.42 12.24 17.17
N TYR A 5 0.38 12.09 16.35
CA TYR A 5 0.22 11.02 15.39
C TYR A 5 1.10 11.29 14.18
N SER A 6 2.14 10.48 14.04
CA SER A 6 3.03 10.48 12.89
C SER A 6 2.30 10.03 11.61
N ARG A 7 2.55 10.75 10.52
CA ARG A 7 1.95 10.63 9.17
C ARG A 7 2.27 9.32 8.40
N ALA A 8 2.74 8.26 9.05
CA ALA A 8 3.54 7.23 8.39
C ALA A 8 2.88 5.86 8.19
N ASP A 9 1.61 5.63 8.52
CA ASP A 9 1.07 4.26 8.56
C ASP A 9 0.01 3.93 7.51
N TYR A 10 0.14 4.48 6.29
CA TYR A 10 -0.49 3.82 5.13
C TYR A 10 0.48 2.75 4.63
N PRO A 11 0.06 1.48 4.45
CA PRO A 11 0.93 0.45 3.91
C PRO A 11 1.30 0.80 2.47
N HIS A 12 2.47 1.40 2.27
CA HIS A 12 3.06 1.53 0.95
C HIS A 12 3.34 0.12 0.43
N SER A 13 2.50 -0.36 -0.47
CA SER A 13 2.88 -1.46 -1.34
C SER A 13 4.11 -0.99 -2.11
N GLY A 14 5.22 -1.71 -1.95
CA GLY A 14 6.53 -1.32 -2.45
C GLY A 14 6.49 -0.84 -3.90
N GLY A 15 6.63 0.47 -4.07
CA GLY A 15 6.79 1.08 -5.38
C GLY A 15 8.08 0.56 -6.00
N LYS A 16 7.95 -0.23 -7.06
CA LYS A 16 9.06 -0.47 -7.99
C LYS A 16 9.39 0.88 -8.60
N THR A 17 10.48 1.47 -8.16
CA THR A 17 11.08 2.63 -8.82
C THR A 17 11.24 2.31 -10.29
N LEU A 18 10.55 3.06 -11.13
CA LEU A 18 10.75 3.08 -12.58
C LEU A 18 12.20 3.53 -12.80
N LYS A 19 13.12 2.58 -13.00
CA LYS A 19 14.46 2.89 -13.46
C LYS A 19 14.28 3.47 -14.87
N THR A 20 14.59 4.75 -15.00
CA THR A 20 14.78 5.45 -16.27
C THR A 20 15.75 4.65 -17.11
N LEU A 21 15.22 3.93 -18.10
CA LEU A 21 15.99 3.31 -19.16
C LEU A 21 16.52 4.43 -20.06
N VAL A 22 17.73 4.89 -19.78
CA VAL A 22 18.50 5.72 -20.70
C VAL A 22 18.90 4.82 -21.87
N PHE A 23 18.15 4.93 -22.98
CA PHE A 23 18.52 4.34 -24.25
C PHE A 23 19.79 5.04 -24.76
N LYS A 24 20.95 4.40 -24.57
CA LYS A 24 22.18 4.75 -25.28
C LYS A 24 22.01 4.37 -26.75
N ARG A 25 21.78 5.39 -27.59
CA ARG A 25 21.94 5.27 -29.05
C ARG A 25 23.39 4.95 -29.37
N TRP A 26 23.63 3.76 -29.93
CA TRP A 26 24.84 3.50 -30.70
C TRP A 26 24.47 3.59 -32.19
N VAL A 27 25.04 4.60 -32.84
CA VAL A 27 25.10 4.77 -34.28
C VAL A 27 26.43 4.17 -34.75
N LEU A 28 26.36 3.31 -35.77
CA LEU A 28 27.42 2.94 -36.75
C LEU A 28 26.80 1.80 -37.58
N GLY A 29 26.61 1.80 -38.87
CA GLY A 29 27.25 2.48 -39.94
C GLY A 29 27.33 1.51 -41.10
N LEU A 30 26.91 1.99 -42.34
CA LEU A 30 27.35 1.50 -43.65
C LEU A 30 26.95 0.07 -44.07
N CYS A 31 26.27 -0.18 -45.21
CA CYS A 31 26.67 0.02 -46.59
C CYS A 31 25.62 -0.51 -47.55
N PHE A 32 25.45 0.23 -48.66
CA PHE A 32 25.25 -0.18 -50.07
C PHE A 32 24.19 -1.25 -50.42
N GLY A 33 23.09 -0.85 -51.07
CA GLY A 33 23.06 -0.82 -52.57
C GLY A 33 22.18 -1.93 -53.09
N LEU A 34 21.08 -1.53 -53.77
CA LEU A 34 20.72 -2.00 -55.10
C LEU A 34 19.34 -1.42 -55.48
N LEU A 35 19.37 -0.63 -56.53
CA LEU A 35 18.20 -0.16 -57.25
C LEU A 35 17.44 -1.34 -57.88
N GLY A 36 16.17 -1.47 -57.49
CA GLY A 36 15.22 -2.31 -58.19
C GLY A 36 13.95 -1.49 -58.41
N ALA A 37 13.75 -0.99 -59.61
CA ALA A 37 12.53 -0.34 -60.04
C ALA A 37 11.38 -1.37 -60.02
N VAL A 38 10.39 -1.18 -59.17
CA VAL A 38 9.13 -1.92 -59.23
C VAL A 38 8.05 -0.93 -59.64
N THR A 39 7.55 -1.15 -60.84
CA THR A 39 6.40 -0.46 -61.43
C THR A 39 5.16 -0.63 -60.55
N VAL A 40 4.59 0.50 -60.10
CA VAL A 40 3.32 0.51 -59.41
C VAL A 40 2.22 0.33 -60.42
N ASN A 41 1.61 -0.84 -60.48
CA ASN A 41 0.30 -1.06 -61.08
C ASN A 41 -0.78 -0.52 -60.13
N ALA A 42 -1.42 0.57 -60.49
CA ALA A 42 -2.65 0.99 -59.85
C ALA A 42 -3.78 0.05 -60.29
N GLN A 43 -4.28 -0.73 -59.37
CA GLN A 43 -5.47 -1.55 -59.54
C GLN A 43 -6.48 -1.23 -58.44
N GLN A 44 -7.50 -0.53 -58.89
CA GLN A 44 -8.91 -0.46 -58.47
C GLN A 44 -9.31 -0.96 -57.06
N GLY A 45 -9.98 -0.02 -56.40
CA GLY A 45 -11.06 -0.11 -55.41
C GLY A 45 -11.46 -1.50 -54.95
N GLY A 46 -11.00 -1.86 -53.77
CA GLY A 46 -11.64 -2.82 -52.94
C GLY A 46 -12.20 -2.08 -51.71
N ASP A 47 -13.51 -2.12 -51.55
CA ASP A 47 -14.19 -1.62 -50.36
C ASP A 47 -13.59 -2.22 -49.11
N PHE A 48 -12.77 -1.44 -48.43
CA PHE A 48 -12.33 -1.75 -47.08
C PHE A 48 -13.52 -1.50 -46.15
N GLN A 49 -14.43 -2.47 -46.05
CA GLN A 49 -15.31 -2.57 -44.88
C GLN A 49 -14.41 -2.83 -43.68
N GLY A 50 -13.86 -1.77 -43.15
CA GLY A 50 -13.16 -1.77 -41.89
C GLY A 50 -14.09 -2.32 -40.82
N ASN A 51 -13.69 -3.44 -40.28
CA ASN A 51 -14.36 -4.13 -39.18
C ASN A 51 -14.43 -3.22 -37.97
N SER A 52 -15.50 -2.42 -37.86
CA SER A 52 -15.79 -1.47 -36.77
C SER A 52 -16.04 -2.14 -35.41
N GLN A 53 -15.83 -3.47 -35.31
CA GLN A 53 -16.09 -4.21 -34.07
C GLN A 53 -14.99 -4.09 -33.00
N LYS A 54 -13.88 -3.39 -33.28
CA LYS A 54 -12.79 -3.19 -32.28
C LYS A 54 -12.93 -1.94 -31.43
N SER A 55 -13.86 -1.05 -31.76
CA SER A 55 -14.07 0.23 -31.06
C SER A 55 -15.14 0.17 -29.96
N GLU A 56 -16.01 -0.83 -29.93
CA GLU A 56 -17.11 -0.90 -28.96
C GLU A 56 -16.69 -1.34 -27.56
N LYS A 57 -15.55 -2.02 -27.39
CA LYS A 57 -15.06 -2.43 -26.06
C LYS A 57 -14.54 -1.29 -25.18
N SER A 58 -14.25 -0.11 -25.74
CA SER A 58 -13.81 1.06 -24.98
C SER A 58 -14.96 1.95 -24.49
N SER A 59 -16.19 1.69 -24.94
CA SER A 59 -17.38 2.48 -24.62
C SER A 59 -18.25 1.87 -23.51
N ASP A 60 -17.92 0.67 -23.00
CA ASP A 60 -18.67 0.07 -21.87
C ASP A 60 -18.50 0.94 -20.62
N PRO A 61 -19.60 1.51 -20.07
CA PRO A 61 -19.57 2.35 -18.88
C PRO A 61 -18.86 1.67 -17.70
N ARG A 62 -19.08 0.38 -17.52
CA ARG A 62 -18.48 -0.39 -16.41
C ARG A 62 -16.97 -0.57 -16.60
N ASN A 63 -16.51 -0.80 -17.84
CA ASN A 63 -15.08 -0.88 -18.13
C ASN A 63 -14.40 0.48 -17.94
N ARG A 64 -15.07 1.57 -18.33
CA ARG A 64 -14.58 2.94 -18.10
C ARG A 64 -14.50 3.23 -16.59
N ALA A 65 -15.54 2.87 -15.82
CA ALA A 65 -15.52 3.01 -14.36
C ALA A 65 -14.36 2.23 -13.72
N LYS A 66 -14.11 1.01 -14.18
CA LYS A 66 -12.98 0.20 -13.72
C LYS A 66 -11.64 0.90 -13.96
N ILE A 67 -11.39 1.34 -15.20
CA ILE A 67 -10.12 2.00 -15.56
C ILE A 67 -9.88 3.25 -14.70
N HIS A 68 -10.88 4.12 -14.58
CA HIS A 68 -10.75 5.33 -13.78
C HIS A 68 -10.64 5.05 -12.27
N THR A 69 -11.23 3.97 -11.77
CA THR A 69 -11.03 3.53 -10.39
C THR A 69 -9.59 3.06 -10.14
N GLU A 70 -9.01 2.29 -11.06
CA GLU A 70 -7.62 1.85 -11.00
C GLU A 70 -6.65 3.03 -11.08
N LEU A 71 -6.90 4.00 -11.96
CA LEU A 71 -6.13 5.25 -12.03
C LEU A 71 -6.25 6.05 -10.72
N GLY A 72 -7.46 6.20 -10.19
CA GLY A 72 -7.69 6.87 -8.92
C GLY A 72 -6.92 6.22 -7.76
N ALA A 73 -6.89 4.88 -7.71
CA ALA A 73 -6.13 4.14 -6.71
C ALA A 73 -4.61 4.36 -6.86
N LEU A 74 -4.08 4.40 -8.10
CA LEU A 74 -2.68 4.68 -8.36
C LEU A 74 -2.29 6.10 -7.95
N TYR A 75 -3.08 7.11 -8.32
CA TYR A 75 -2.83 8.50 -7.91
C TYR A 75 -2.92 8.68 -6.39
N PHE A 76 -3.82 7.94 -5.73
CA PHE A 76 -3.88 7.91 -4.27
C PHE A 76 -2.59 7.35 -3.66
N GLN A 77 -2.06 6.25 -4.19
CA GLN A 77 -0.78 5.66 -3.75
C GLN A 77 0.40 6.63 -3.95
N ASP A 78 0.38 7.41 -5.03
CA ASP A 78 1.39 8.43 -5.33
C ASP A 78 1.22 9.72 -4.50
N GLY A 79 0.19 9.78 -3.65
CA GLY A 79 -0.07 10.95 -2.82
C GLY A 79 -0.77 12.11 -3.54
N ASN A 80 -1.23 11.91 -4.77
CA ASN A 80 -1.94 12.93 -5.55
C ASN A 80 -3.46 12.83 -5.33
N MET A 81 -3.92 13.30 -4.18
CA MET A 81 -5.31 13.19 -3.73
C MET A 81 -6.31 13.88 -4.66
N ALA A 82 -5.94 15.04 -5.22
CA ALA A 82 -6.83 15.81 -6.09
C ALA A 82 -7.14 15.03 -7.38
N VAL A 83 -6.11 14.52 -8.06
CA VAL A 83 -6.29 13.73 -9.28
C VAL A 83 -6.98 12.40 -8.95
N ALA A 84 -6.67 11.76 -7.83
CA ALA A 84 -7.37 10.56 -7.39
C ALA A 84 -8.88 10.78 -7.27
N LEU A 85 -9.32 11.89 -6.64
CA LEU A 85 -10.74 12.23 -6.52
C LEU A 85 -11.39 12.53 -7.86
N ASP A 86 -10.70 13.19 -8.79
CA ASP A 86 -11.19 13.46 -10.13
C ASP A 86 -11.40 12.17 -10.94
N GLU A 87 -10.43 11.25 -10.91
CA GLU A 87 -10.55 9.95 -11.57
C GLU A 87 -11.73 9.13 -11.01
N LEU A 88 -11.88 9.11 -9.69
CA LEU A 88 -12.96 8.39 -9.02
C LEU A 88 -14.34 9.03 -9.29
N ARG A 89 -14.41 10.35 -9.49
CA ARG A 89 -15.62 11.03 -9.95
C ARG A 89 -15.98 10.59 -11.37
N ILE A 90 -15.00 10.57 -12.30
CA ILE A 90 -15.21 10.10 -13.67
C ILE A 90 -15.67 8.64 -13.68
N ALA A 91 -15.12 7.80 -12.80
CA ALA A 91 -15.56 6.40 -12.63
C ALA A 91 -17.04 6.31 -12.27
N LEU A 92 -17.48 7.09 -11.27
CA LEU A 92 -18.86 7.08 -10.79
C LEU A 92 -19.83 7.80 -11.74
N ASP A 93 -19.37 8.76 -12.52
CA ASP A 93 -20.14 9.36 -13.61
C ASP A 93 -20.37 8.36 -14.76
N ALA A 94 -19.43 7.44 -14.97
CA ALA A 94 -19.55 6.38 -15.96
C ALA A 94 -20.50 5.25 -15.51
N ASP A 95 -20.33 4.76 -14.28
CA ASP A 95 -21.16 3.73 -13.64
C ASP A 95 -21.34 4.07 -12.16
N SER A 96 -22.49 4.66 -11.82
CA SER A 96 -22.83 5.04 -10.45
C SER A 96 -23.04 3.86 -9.51
N SER A 97 -23.10 2.63 -10.02
CA SER A 97 -23.17 1.39 -9.23
C SER A 97 -21.82 0.72 -9.01
N TYR A 98 -20.72 1.30 -9.55
CA TYR A 98 -19.38 0.70 -9.45
C TYR A 98 -18.83 0.86 -8.04
N TYR A 99 -19.13 -0.10 -7.17
CA TYR A 99 -18.87 -0.04 -5.72
C TYR A 99 -17.38 0.09 -5.35
N GLN A 100 -16.47 -0.42 -6.19
CA GLN A 100 -15.03 -0.29 -5.97
C GLN A 100 -14.60 1.19 -5.98
N ALA A 101 -15.21 2.02 -6.86
CA ALA A 101 -14.90 3.45 -6.89
C ALA A 101 -15.31 4.15 -5.58
N TYR A 102 -16.46 3.81 -5.01
CA TYR A 102 -16.84 4.31 -3.68
C TYR A 102 -15.84 3.85 -2.61
N SER A 103 -15.46 2.57 -2.60
CA SER A 103 -14.50 2.04 -1.62
C SER A 103 -13.15 2.76 -1.68
N VAL A 104 -12.60 3.00 -2.88
CA VAL A 104 -11.34 3.73 -3.05
C VAL A 104 -11.50 5.20 -2.69
N ARG A 105 -12.60 5.86 -3.10
CA ARG A 105 -12.85 7.26 -2.77
C ARG A 105 -13.03 7.48 -1.26
N GLY A 106 -13.67 6.52 -0.60
CA GLY A 106 -13.77 6.49 0.86
C GLY A 106 -12.39 6.47 1.53
N LEU A 107 -11.41 5.70 1.00
CA LEU A 107 -10.03 5.73 1.49
C LEU A 107 -9.38 7.11 1.30
N VAL A 108 -9.57 7.74 0.13
CA VAL A 108 -9.03 9.08 -0.14
C VAL A 108 -9.62 10.11 0.83
N TYR A 109 -10.93 10.12 1.03
CA TYR A 109 -11.58 11.01 1.99
C TYR A 109 -11.13 10.74 3.44
N ALA A 110 -10.98 9.48 3.84
CA ALA A 110 -10.46 9.13 5.15
C ALA A 110 -9.04 9.66 5.37
N TYR A 111 -8.18 9.56 4.36
CA TYR A 111 -6.83 10.11 4.41
C TYR A 111 -6.84 11.65 4.54
N LEU A 112 -7.75 12.32 3.84
CA LEU A 112 -7.98 13.76 3.94
C LEU A 112 -8.68 14.18 5.24
N LYS A 113 -9.05 13.23 6.11
CA LYS A 113 -9.82 13.41 7.34
C LYS A 113 -11.24 13.95 7.12
N GLU A 114 -11.77 13.79 5.91
CA GLU A 114 -13.15 14.08 5.55
C GLU A 114 -14.07 12.91 5.91
N PHE A 115 -14.14 12.58 7.21
CA PHE A 115 -14.72 11.33 7.71
C PHE A 115 -16.19 11.15 7.37
N ALA A 116 -16.98 12.22 7.29
CA ALA A 116 -18.40 12.12 6.91
C ALA A 116 -18.53 11.61 5.46
N ARG A 117 -17.73 12.16 4.53
CA ARG A 117 -17.72 11.72 3.13
C ARG A 117 -17.18 10.29 2.98
N ALA A 118 -16.15 9.95 3.76
CA ALA A 118 -15.62 8.60 3.79
C ALA A 118 -16.69 7.58 4.23
N ASP A 119 -17.43 7.90 5.29
CA ASP A 119 -18.50 7.04 5.81
C ASP A 119 -19.61 6.83 4.78
N ASP A 120 -20.08 7.90 4.14
CA ASP A 120 -21.10 7.82 3.07
C ASP A 120 -20.65 6.91 1.92
N ASP A 121 -19.42 7.06 1.46
CA ASP A 121 -18.86 6.24 0.38
C ASP A 121 -18.69 4.78 0.80
N PHE A 122 -18.19 4.50 1.98
CA PHE A 122 -18.07 3.12 2.47
C PHE A 122 -19.45 2.47 2.67
N GLN A 123 -20.44 3.19 3.18
CA GLN A 123 -21.79 2.67 3.29
C GLN A 123 -22.39 2.32 1.93
N ARG A 124 -22.16 3.14 0.90
CA ARG A 124 -22.58 2.84 -0.47
C ARG A 124 -21.85 1.60 -1.01
N ALA A 125 -20.52 1.51 -0.85
CA ALA A 125 -19.76 0.34 -1.27
C ALA A 125 -20.28 -0.94 -0.60
N MET A 126 -20.51 -0.89 0.72
CA MET A 126 -21.06 -2.00 1.50
C MET A 126 -22.49 -2.37 1.11
N SER A 127 -23.33 -1.40 0.69
CA SER A 127 -24.71 -1.69 0.24
C SER A 127 -24.73 -2.47 -1.08
N TYR A 128 -23.79 -2.19 -1.98
CA TYR A 128 -23.67 -2.92 -3.26
C TYR A 128 -22.95 -4.27 -3.13
N ALA A 129 -21.95 -4.36 -2.27
CA ALA A 129 -21.07 -5.52 -2.18
C ALA A 129 -20.67 -5.86 -0.72
N PRO A 130 -21.63 -6.32 0.12
CA PRO A 130 -21.41 -6.50 1.56
C PRO A 130 -20.38 -7.61 1.88
N ASN A 131 -20.14 -8.53 0.95
CA ASN A 131 -19.22 -9.65 1.12
C ASN A 131 -17.95 -9.52 0.27
N ASP A 132 -17.78 -8.40 -0.45
CA ASP A 132 -16.56 -8.17 -1.22
C ASP A 132 -15.35 -8.03 -0.27
N PRO A 133 -14.25 -8.78 -0.48
CA PRO A 133 -13.14 -8.78 0.46
C PRO A 133 -12.41 -7.44 0.52
N ASP A 134 -12.23 -6.75 -0.61
CA ASP A 134 -11.53 -5.47 -0.63
C ASP A 134 -12.36 -4.36 0.04
N VAL A 135 -13.68 -4.34 -0.22
CA VAL A 135 -14.60 -3.40 0.46
C VAL A 135 -14.57 -3.61 1.97
N ASN A 136 -14.65 -4.86 2.43
CA ASN A 136 -14.60 -5.19 3.85
C ASN A 136 -13.24 -4.83 4.45
N ASN A 137 -12.13 -5.14 3.78
CA ASN A 137 -10.80 -4.77 4.26
C ASN A 137 -10.64 -3.24 4.36
N ASN A 138 -11.08 -2.48 3.37
CA ASN A 138 -10.95 -1.03 3.34
C ASN A 138 -11.85 -0.36 4.39
N TYR A 139 -13.08 -0.83 4.54
CA TYR A 139 -13.98 -0.33 5.57
C TYR A 139 -13.50 -0.68 6.98
N GLY A 140 -12.99 -1.90 7.18
CA GLY A 140 -12.34 -2.30 8.43
C GLY A 140 -11.19 -1.37 8.79
N TRP A 141 -10.31 -1.06 7.84
CA TRP A 141 -9.22 -0.12 8.04
C TRP A 141 -9.76 1.27 8.46
N TYR A 142 -10.75 1.81 7.74
CA TYR A 142 -11.38 3.08 8.07
C TYR A 142 -11.94 3.11 9.50
N LEU A 143 -12.66 2.08 9.91
CA LEU A 143 -13.17 1.96 11.27
C LEU A 143 -12.06 1.97 12.32
N CYS A 144 -10.96 1.27 12.04
CA CYS A 144 -9.79 1.24 12.91
C CYS A 144 -9.16 2.63 13.06
N GLU A 145 -8.98 3.37 11.96
CA GLU A 145 -8.42 4.73 11.97
C GLU A 145 -9.33 5.74 12.68
N THR A 146 -10.63 5.51 12.68
CA THR A 146 -11.61 6.39 13.34
C THR A 146 -11.94 5.96 14.78
N GLY A 147 -11.07 5.15 15.41
CA GLY A 147 -11.19 4.76 16.83
C GLY A 147 -12.12 3.58 17.10
N LYS A 148 -12.69 2.96 16.07
CA LYS A 148 -13.56 1.78 16.19
C LYS A 148 -12.78 0.47 15.96
N ALA A 149 -11.56 0.40 16.52
CA ALA A 149 -10.61 -0.70 16.28
C ALA A 149 -11.18 -2.08 16.59
N ARG A 150 -11.91 -2.24 17.69
CA ARG A 150 -12.55 -3.53 18.05
C ARG A 150 -13.59 -3.96 17.01
N GLN A 151 -14.39 -3.01 16.51
CA GLN A 151 -15.42 -3.28 15.51
C GLN A 151 -14.79 -3.66 14.16
N SER A 152 -13.65 -3.06 13.81
CA SER A 152 -12.98 -3.29 12.52
C SER A 152 -12.58 -4.75 12.29
N ILE A 153 -12.29 -5.50 13.35
CA ILE A 153 -11.82 -6.89 13.26
C ILE A 153 -12.82 -7.78 12.52
N SER A 154 -14.13 -7.61 12.76
CA SER A 154 -15.16 -8.41 12.10
C SER A 154 -15.17 -8.25 10.57
N TYR A 155 -14.84 -7.07 10.08
CA TYR A 155 -14.78 -6.79 8.64
C TYR A 155 -13.56 -7.45 7.99
N PHE A 156 -12.39 -7.38 8.61
CA PHE A 156 -11.22 -8.12 8.13
C PHE A 156 -11.47 -9.63 8.11
N LEU A 157 -12.12 -10.17 9.15
CA LEU A 157 -12.47 -11.58 9.17
C LEU A 157 -13.52 -11.94 8.11
N THR A 158 -14.41 -11.01 7.73
CA THR A 158 -15.34 -11.21 6.62
C THR A 158 -14.59 -11.25 5.28
N ALA A 159 -13.64 -10.34 5.04
CA ALA A 159 -12.78 -10.39 3.86
C ALA A 159 -12.06 -11.75 3.74
N LEU A 160 -11.55 -12.27 4.85
CA LEU A 160 -10.79 -13.52 4.91
C LEU A 160 -11.65 -14.79 4.74
N LYS A 161 -12.98 -14.69 4.73
CA LYS A 161 -13.87 -15.84 4.40
C LYS A 161 -13.83 -16.20 2.93
N ASN A 162 -13.43 -15.27 2.05
CA ASN A 162 -13.31 -15.56 0.63
C ASN A 162 -11.98 -16.29 0.36
N PRO A 163 -12.01 -17.57 -0.08
CA PRO A 163 -10.78 -18.32 -0.34
C PRO A 163 -10.00 -17.83 -1.56
N LEU A 164 -10.65 -17.01 -2.41
CA LEU A 164 -10.04 -16.42 -3.61
C LEU A 164 -9.56 -14.98 -3.37
N TYR A 165 -9.54 -14.54 -2.12
CA TYR A 165 -9.03 -13.20 -1.81
C TYR A 165 -7.54 -13.12 -2.12
N GLU A 166 -7.15 -12.18 -2.99
CA GLU A 166 -5.79 -12.10 -3.53
C GLU A 166 -4.75 -11.61 -2.51
N THR A 167 -5.18 -10.82 -1.51
CA THR A 167 -4.30 -10.19 -0.51
C THR A 167 -4.70 -10.51 0.94
N PRO A 168 -4.81 -11.81 1.31
CA PRO A 168 -5.23 -12.19 2.66
C PRO A 168 -4.23 -11.75 3.73
N ASP A 169 -2.94 -11.69 3.40
CA ASP A 169 -1.88 -11.20 4.27
C ASP A 169 -2.06 -9.71 4.64
N ARG A 170 -2.60 -8.89 3.73
CA ARG A 170 -2.96 -7.50 4.03
C ARG A 170 -4.08 -7.42 5.05
N ALA A 171 -5.16 -8.19 4.87
CA ALA A 171 -6.27 -8.21 5.81
C ALA A 171 -5.83 -8.72 7.19
N TYR A 172 -4.98 -9.75 7.24
CA TYR A 172 -4.39 -10.22 8.50
C TYR A 172 -3.47 -9.18 9.15
N THR A 173 -2.67 -8.45 8.38
CA THR A 173 -1.82 -7.36 8.90
C THR A 173 -2.68 -6.25 9.50
N ASN A 174 -3.74 -5.84 8.81
CA ASN A 174 -4.69 -4.84 9.30
C ASN A 174 -5.42 -5.33 10.55
N ALA A 175 -5.93 -6.58 10.55
CA ALA A 175 -6.58 -7.17 11.71
C ALA A 175 -5.64 -7.18 12.94
N GLY A 176 -4.38 -7.56 12.75
CA GLY A 176 -3.39 -7.57 13.81
C GLY A 176 -3.05 -6.18 14.34
N THR A 177 -2.85 -5.21 13.44
CA THR A 177 -2.60 -3.82 13.83
C THR A 177 -3.79 -3.24 14.62
N CYS A 178 -5.02 -3.49 14.16
CA CYS A 178 -6.21 -2.99 14.82
C CYS A 178 -6.52 -3.73 16.13
N ALA A 179 -6.15 -5.01 16.24
CA ALA A 179 -6.22 -5.74 17.49
C ALA A 179 -5.26 -5.15 18.55
N LEU A 180 -4.04 -4.73 18.16
CA LEU A 180 -3.14 -3.98 19.06
C LEU A 180 -3.79 -2.69 19.56
N ARG A 181 -4.39 -1.90 18.67
CA ARG A 181 -5.11 -0.66 19.04
C ARG A 181 -6.33 -0.94 19.95
N ALA A 182 -6.95 -2.09 19.80
CA ALA A 182 -8.06 -2.54 20.66
C ALA A 182 -7.61 -3.14 21.99
N GLY A 183 -6.29 -3.28 22.24
CA GLY A 183 -5.72 -3.89 23.43
C GLY A 183 -5.69 -5.43 23.41
N ASP A 184 -6.07 -6.06 22.30
CA ASP A 184 -6.03 -7.53 22.14
C ASP A 184 -4.67 -7.97 21.58
N GLN A 185 -3.69 -8.06 22.47
CA GLN A 185 -2.33 -8.47 22.10
C GLN A 185 -2.23 -9.92 21.61
N GLU A 186 -3.06 -10.82 22.14
CA GLU A 186 -3.04 -12.23 21.73
C GLU A 186 -3.66 -12.40 20.34
N GLY A 187 -4.79 -11.76 20.10
CA GLY A 187 -5.41 -11.71 18.77
C GLY A 187 -4.47 -11.08 17.73
N ALA A 188 -3.82 -9.98 18.10
CA ALA A 188 -2.85 -9.31 17.25
C ALA A 188 -1.71 -10.24 16.83
N GLU A 189 -1.09 -10.93 17.78
CA GLU A 189 -0.03 -11.89 17.48
C GLU A 189 -0.48 -12.98 16.52
N ARG A 190 -1.64 -13.60 16.79
CA ARG A 190 -2.20 -14.64 15.90
C ARG A 190 -2.41 -14.12 14.48
N TYR A 191 -3.00 -12.93 14.31
CA TYR A 191 -3.25 -12.36 12.99
C TYR A 191 -1.95 -11.98 12.26
N LEU A 192 -1.01 -11.33 12.95
CA LEU A 192 0.27 -10.92 12.36
C LEU A 192 1.11 -12.12 11.94
N LEU A 193 1.12 -13.20 12.72
CA LEU A 193 1.80 -14.45 12.36
C LEU A 193 1.15 -15.10 11.12
N GLN A 194 -0.19 -15.05 10.98
CA GLN A 194 -0.86 -15.50 9.76
C GLN A 194 -0.49 -14.64 8.54
N ALA A 195 -0.41 -13.30 8.71
CA ALA A 195 0.06 -12.41 7.66
C ALA A 195 1.46 -12.80 7.16
N VAL A 196 2.40 -13.00 8.08
CA VAL A 196 3.77 -13.42 7.75
C VAL A 196 3.80 -14.77 7.01
N ARG A 197 2.94 -15.72 7.43
CA ARG A 197 2.88 -17.06 6.83
C ARG A 197 2.31 -17.06 5.42
N LEU A 198 1.32 -16.20 5.14
CA LEU A 198 0.60 -16.21 3.87
C LEU A 198 1.19 -15.26 2.83
N SER A 199 2.01 -14.31 3.26
CA SER A 199 2.53 -13.28 2.36
C SER A 199 3.58 -13.83 1.40
N ARG A 200 3.41 -13.52 0.12
CA ARG A 200 4.41 -13.77 -0.93
C ARG A 200 5.57 -12.79 -0.86
N ASP A 201 5.30 -11.57 -0.44
CA ASP A 201 6.27 -10.47 -0.35
C ASP A 201 6.87 -10.31 1.05
N GLY A 202 6.61 -11.28 1.93
CA GLY A 202 7.23 -11.36 3.26
C GLY A 202 6.57 -10.52 4.34
N ALA A 203 5.46 -9.82 4.08
CA ALA A 203 4.70 -9.00 5.04
C ALA A 203 5.58 -8.11 5.95
N PRO A 204 6.35 -7.16 5.40
CA PRO A 204 7.27 -6.34 6.21
C PRO A 204 6.54 -5.55 7.31
N GLN A 205 5.33 -5.05 7.04
CA GLN A 205 4.54 -4.31 8.02
C GLN A 205 4.10 -5.20 9.19
N ALA A 206 3.66 -6.44 8.92
CA ALA A 206 3.31 -7.38 9.98
C ALA A 206 4.52 -7.69 10.88
N ARG A 207 5.73 -7.79 10.30
CA ARG A 207 6.96 -7.98 11.06
C ARG A 207 7.29 -6.79 11.95
N VAL A 208 7.12 -5.57 11.45
CA VAL A 208 7.28 -4.36 12.27
C VAL A 208 6.31 -4.37 13.46
N GLN A 209 5.04 -4.74 13.24
CA GLN A 209 4.06 -4.80 14.33
C GLN A 209 4.39 -5.93 15.34
N LEU A 210 4.86 -7.09 14.86
CA LEU A 210 5.35 -8.15 15.76
C LEU A 210 6.56 -7.71 16.57
N ALA A 211 7.50 -6.99 15.95
CA ALA A 211 8.65 -6.43 16.65
C ALA A 211 8.23 -5.47 17.76
N LYS A 212 7.29 -4.56 17.48
CA LYS A 212 6.71 -3.63 18.46
C LYS A 212 6.02 -4.39 19.59
N LEU A 213 5.21 -5.41 19.29
CA LEU A 213 4.51 -6.23 20.26
C LEU A 213 5.48 -6.95 21.20
N TYR A 214 6.50 -7.63 20.66
CA TYR A 214 7.49 -8.34 21.47
C TYR A 214 8.36 -7.40 22.30
N PHE A 215 8.68 -6.21 21.76
CA PHE A 215 9.33 -5.17 22.56
C PHE A 215 8.49 -4.75 23.76
N GLN A 216 7.20 -4.51 23.58
CA GLN A 216 6.27 -4.14 24.66
C GLN A 216 6.15 -5.25 25.73
N ARG A 217 6.21 -6.51 25.31
CA ARG A 217 6.20 -7.68 26.21
C ARG A 217 7.53 -7.98 26.89
N GLY A 218 8.58 -7.23 26.56
CA GLY A 218 9.92 -7.49 27.11
C GLY A 218 10.68 -8.66 26.47
N VAL A 219 10.17 -9.23 25.37
CA VAL A 219 10.79 -10.36 24.65
C VAL A 219 11.75 -9.82 23.58
N MET A 220 12.90 -9.31 24.04
CA MET A 220 13.80 -8.51 23.20
C MET A 220 14.42 -9.30 22.04
N GLU A 221 14.72 -10.57 22.19
CA GLU A 221 15.32 -11.40 21.14
C GLU A 221 14.34 -11.62 19.96
N GLU A 222 13.06 -11.88 20.26
CA GLU A 222 12.04 -11.97 19.21
C GLU A 222 11.82 -10.63 18.52
N SER A 223 11.80 -9.53 19.28
CA SER A 223 11.74 -8.19 18.73
C SER A 223 12.91 -7.94 17.75
N ARG A 224 14.15 -8.24 18.18
CA ARG A 224 15.36 -8.16 17.33
C ARG A 224 15.21 -8.97 16.05
N ARG A 225 14.73 -10.22 16.16
CA ARG A 225 14.55 -11.11 15.01
C ARG A 225 13.64 -10.48 13.98
N TYR A 226 12.45 -10.01 14.39
CA TYR A 226 11.49 -9.39 13.47
C TYR A 226 11.97 -8.06 12.89
N ILE A 227 12.73 -7.25 13.67
CA ILE A 227 13.38 -6.04 13.16
C ILE A 227 14.36 -6.40 12.03
N ASN A 228 15.22 -7.39 12.26
CA ASN A 228 16.22 -7.80 11.26
C ASN A 228 15.55 -8.35 9.99
N GLU A 229 14.45 -9.08 10.11
CA GLU A 229 13.67 -9.55 8.98
C GLU A 229 13.03 -8.37 8.22
N ALA A 230 12.40 -7.43 8.92
CA ALA A 230 11.79 -6.25 8.30
C ALA A 230 12.83 -5.36 7.60
N MET A 231 13.99 -5.14 8.22
CA MET A 231 15.10 -4.35 7.65
C MET A 231 15.58 -4.88 6.29
N LYS A 232 15.53 -6.19 6.06
CA LYS A 232 15.92 -6.80 4.78
C LYS A 232 14.94 -6.50 3.65
N MET A 233 13.70 -6.16 3.98
CA MET A 233 12.59 -5.96 3.02
C MET A 233 12.26 -4.50 2.80
N MET A 234 12.65 -3.64 3.75
CA MET A 234 12.31 -2.21 3.76
C MET A 234 13.58 -1.38 3.56
N GLU A 235 13.81 -0.93 2.34
CA GLU A 235 14.92 -0.03 2.03
C GLU A 235 14.40 1.23 1.30
N PRO A 236 14.61 2.42 1.87
CA PRO A 236 15.20 2.68 3.18
C PRO A 236 14.28 2.27 4.35
N ALA A 237 14.91 1.79 5.44
CA ALA A 237 14.16 1.53 6.67
C ALA A 237 13.60 2.83 7.26
N SER A 238 12.38 2.78 7.79
CA SER A 238 11.75 3.93 8.43
C SER A 238 12.48 4.37 9.72
N VAL A 239 12.29 5.62 10.10
CA VAL A 239 12.84 6.16 11.35
C VAL A 239 12.36 5.37 12.58
N ASP A 240 11.07 5.00 12.60
CA ASP A 240 10.48 4.18 13.68
C ASP A 240 11.13 2.81 13.83
N LEU A 241 11.42 2.14 12.69
CA LEU A 241 12.06 0.83 12.70
C LEU A 241 13.50 0.91 13.21
N LEU A 242 14.25 1.94 12.77
CA LEU A 242 15.61 2.19 13.25
C LEU A 242 15.63 2.51 14.75
N TRP A 243 14.68 3.33 15.19
CA TRP A 243 14.53 3.69 16.60
C TRP A 243 14.18 2.50 17.46
N LEU A 244 13.23 1.67 17.02
CA LEU A 244 12.90 0.43 17.72
C LEU A 244 14.12 -0.50 17.81
N GLY A 245 14.88 -0.65 16.74
CA GLY A 245 16.11 -1.45 16.71
C GLY A 245 17.13 -0.95 17.71
N LEU A 246 17.37 0.35 17.76
CA LEU A 246 18.26 0.99 18.73
C LEU A 246 17.86 0.67 20.18
N ARG A 247 16.56 0.84 20.50
CA ARG A 247 16.03 0.58 21.85
C ARG A 247 16.13 -0.89 22.25
N VAL A 248 15.91 -1.81 21.30
CA VAL A 248 16.08 -3.26 21.52
C VAL A 248 17.54 -3.59 21.82
N GLU A 249 18.49 -3.13 20.99
CA GLU A 249 19.92 -3.41 21.18
C GLU A 249 20.44 -2.84 22.51
N ARG A 250 19.96 -1.64 22.88
CA ARG A 250 20.25 -1.04 24.18
C ARG A 250 19.76 -1.89 25.33
N LYS A 251 18.51 -2.39 25.28
CA LYS A 251 17.94 -3.27 26.35
C LYS A 251 18.68 -4.61 26.43
N LEU A 252 19.22 -5.10 25.33
CA LEU A 252 20.05 -6.30 25.26
C LEU A 252 21.50 -6.06 25.66
N GLY A 253 21.90 -4.81 25.93
CA GLY A 253 23.29 -4.46 26.27
C GLY A 253 24.25 -4.51 25.10
N ASN A 254 23.78 -4.65 23.87
CA ASN A 254 24.60 -4.72 22.66
C ASN A 254 24.99 -3.32 22.18
N LYS A 255 26.09 -2.78 22.69
CA LYS A 255 26.61 -1.45 22.35
C LYS A 255 26.97 -1.29 20.87
N ALA A 256 27.44 -2.33 20.22
CA ALA A 256 27.78 -2.30 18.80
C ALA A 256 26.53 -2.16 17.92
N GLY A 257 25.47 -2.92 18.24
CA GLY A 257 24.16 -2.82 17.59
C GLY A 257 23.52 -1.46 17.81
N GLU A 258 23.49 -0.95 19.06
CA GLU A 258 23.01 0.37 19.41
C GLU A 258 23.71 1.46 18.58
N GLY A 259 25.04 1.41 18.49
CA GLY A 259 25.84 2.35 17.70
C GLY A 259 25.56 2.27 16.21
N SER A 260 25.29 1.09 15.68
CA SER A 260 24.96 0.89 14.26
C SER A 260 23.62 1.55 13.91
N TYR A 261 22.58 1.37 14.72
CA TYR A 261 21.29 2.03 14.51
C TYR A 261 21.38 3.54 14.69
N ALA A 262 22.15 4.02 15.68
CA ALA A 262 22.39 5.45 15.89
C ALA A 262 23.10 6.10 14.68
N ALA A 263 24.05 5.39 14.06
CA ALA A 263 24.73 5.85 12.84
C ALA A 263 23.75 5.95 11.66
N LEU A 264 22.84 4.98 11.50
CA LEU A 264 21.81 5.02 10.46
C LEU A 264 20.81 6.17 10.68
N LEU A 265 20.36 6.41 11.93
CA LEU A 265 19.51 7.55 12.27
C LEU A 265 20.20 8.87 11.95
N ARG A 266 21.46 9.04 12.34
CA ARG A 266 22.25 10.24 12.03
C ARG A 266 22.39 10.47 10.52
N LEU A 267 22.61 9.41 9.76
CA LEU A 267 22.87 9.50 8.31
C LEU A 267 21.58 9.79 7.53
N ARG A 268 20.47 9.13 7.87
CA ARG A 268 19.24 9.15 7.07
C ARG A 268 18.19 10.13 7.62
N TYR A 269 18.19 10.35 8.94
CA TYR A 269 17.16 11.13 9.66
C TYR A 269 17.77 12.10 10.69
N PRO A 270 18.77 12.93 10.31
CA PRO A 270 19.51 13.77 11.27
C PRO A 270 18.63 14.80 12.01
N GLY A 271 17.48 15.16 11.42
CA GLY A 271 16.51 16.09 12.02
C GLY A 271 15.32 15.43 12.72
N SER A 272 15.33 14.09 12.89
CA SER A 272 14.20 13.40 13.49
C SER A 272 14.16 13.55 15.01
N PRO A 273 12.95 13.52 15.62
CA PRO A 273 12.78 13.49 17.07
C PRO A 273 13.51 12.32 17.73
N GLU A 274 13.54 11.15 17.06
CA GLU A 274 14.18 9.93 17.55
C GLU A 274 15.70 10.10 17.65
N TYR A 275 16.32 10.75 16.68
CA TYR A 275 17.75 11.02 16.76
C TYR A 275 18.06 12.09 17.83
N ALA A 276 17.21 13.10 17.97
CA ALA A 276 17.32 14.07 19.06
C ALA A 276 17.16 13.40 20.43
N ALA A 277 16.20 12.48 20.58
CA ALA A 277 16.00 11.70 21.80
C ALA A 277 17.23 10.84 22.13
N PHE A 278 17.84 10.21 21.11
CA PHE A 278 19.11 9.49 21.29
C PHE A 278 20.22 10.38 21.84
N LEU A 279 20.42 11.57 21.27
CA LEU A 279 21.46 12.52 21.71
C LEU A 279 21.25 13.00 23.15
N GLN A 280 20.00 13.11 23.58
CA GLN A 280 19.60 13.51 24.93
C GLN A 280 19.62 12.35 25.94
N GLY A 281 19.83 11.11 25.48
CA GLY A 281 19.74 9.92 26.32
C GLY A 281 18.30 9.56 26.74
N ASN A 282 17.29 10.08 26.02
CA ASN A 282 15.88 9.76 26.24
C ASN A 282 15.46 8.57 25.35
N PHE A 283 15.07 7.46 25.97
CA PHE A 283 14.73 6.19 25.27
C PHE A 283 13.31 5.71 25.60
N GLU A 284 12.48 6.54 26.18
CA GLU A 284 11.08 6.22 26.49
C GLU A 284 10.16 6.22 25.27
#